data_d75104660ae4970005399ba206f9dd38
#
_entry.id   d75104660ae4970005399ba206f9dd38
#
_cell.length_a   1.000
_cell.length_b   1.000
_cell.length_c   1.000
_cell.angle_alpha   90.00
_cell.angle_beta   90.00
_cell.angle_gamma   90.00
#
_symmetry.space_group_name_H-M   'P 1'
#
loop_
_entity.id
_entity.type
_entity.pdbx_description
1 polymer ?
#
loop_
_entity_poly.entity_id
_entity_poly.type
_entity_poly.pdbx_seq_one_letter_code
_entity_poly.pdbx_strand_id
1 'polypeptide(L)'
;MGTFALLALFGYSLNSLSLFGLVLAIGIVVDDAIVVVENVERNLALGLTPLEAARTSMDEVSAALVAIVLVLCAVFIPTFFLTGLSGAFYKQFALTISGATVISLILSLTLSPALAATLLRAHTTEKCSNGLIRRMQLAGDGFNERFDRLSARYGLSLIHI
;
A
#
# COMPACT_ATOMS: atom_id res chain seq x y z
N MET A 1 -2.76 -10.27 10.81
CA MET A 1 -3.07 -11.66 11.24
C MET A 1 -2.09 -12.68 10.66
N GLY A 2 -1.82 -12.69 9.34
CA GLY A 2 -0.88 -13.64 8.72
C GLY A 2 0.53 -13.63 9.34
N THR A 3 1.05 -12.47 9.71
CA THR A 3 2.38 -12.35 10.35
C THR A 3 2.44 -13.04 11.72
N PHE A 4 1.35 -12.97 12.51
CA PHE A 4 1.29 -13.69 13.78
C PHE A 4 1.26 -15.21 13.59
N ALA A 5 0.53 -15.68 12.58
CA ALA A 5 0.51 -17.10 12.23
C ALA A 5 1.90 -17.57 11.78
N LEU A 6 2.61 -16.75 11.00
CA LEU A 6 3.97 -17.05 10.57
C LEU A 6 4.94 -17.12 11.76
N LEU A 7 4.90 -16.16 12.69
CA LEU A 7 5.72 -16.18 13.90
C LEU A 7 5.45 -17.42 14.76
N ALA A 8 4.19 -17.79 14.92
CA ALA A 8 3.80 -19.00 15.65
C ALA A 8 4.30 -20.26 14.96
N LEU A 9 4.25 -20.34 13.63
CA LEU A 9 4.76 -21.47 12.85
C LEU A 9 6.27 -21.68 13.03
N PHE A 10 7.04 -20.57 13.13
CA PHE A 10 8.47 -20.63 13.39
C PHE A 10 8.85 -20.75 14.87
N GLY A 11 7.86 -20.84 15.75
CA GLY A 11 8.08 -21.01 17.20
C GLY A 11 8.62 -19.75 17.90
N TYR A 12 8.47 -18.57 17.30
CA TYR A 12 8.89 -17.31 17.90
C TYR A 12 7.80 -16.76 18.82
N SER A 13 8.21 -16.32 20.01
CA SER A 13 7.34 -15.63 20.95
C SER A 13 7.22 -14.13 20.61
N LEU A 14 6.06 -13.55 20.97
CA LEU A 14 5.90 -12.10 20.87
C LEU A 14 6.75 -11.40 21.92
N ASN A 15 7.64 -10.54 21.49
CA ASN A 15 8.45 -9.70 22.34
C ASN A 15 8.41 -8.24 21.84
N SER A 16 8.97 -7.33 22.60
CA SER A 16 8.98 -5.90 22.26
C SER A 16 9.62 -5.63 20.88
N LEU A 17 10.63 -6.41 20.50
CA LEU A 17 11.31 -6.25 19.22
C LEU A 17 10.48 -6.73 18.04
N SER A 18 9.76 -7.84 18.19
CA SER A 18 8.81 -8.31 17.15
C SER A 18 7.62 -7.37 17.02
N LEU A 19 7.13 -6.78 18.11
CA LEU A 19 6.09 -5.75 18.05
C LEU A 19 6.58 -4.49 17.34
N PHE A 20 7.80 -4.06 17.62
CA PHE A 20 8.41 -2.93 16.91
C PHE A 20 8.58 -3.22 15.41
N GLY A 21 9.03 -4.44 15.06
CA GLY A 21 9.08 -4.89 13.67
C GLY A 21 7.72 -4.90 12.98
N LEU A 22 6.67 -5.29 13.70
CA LEU A 22 5.30 -5.25 13.17
C LEU A 22 4.82 -3.81 12.91
N VAL A 23 5.08 -2.88 13.82
CA VAL A 23 4.71 -1.46 13.64
C VAL A 23 5.42 -0.88 12.42
N LEU A 24 6.72 -1.18 12.26
CA LEU A 24 7.47 -0.75 11.08
C LEU A 24 6.91 -1.38 9.79
N ALA A 25 6.60 -2.69 9.83
CA ALA A 25 6.03 -3.39 8.70
C ALA A 25 4.66 -2.83 8.29
N ILE A 26 3.83 -2.35 9.23
CA ILE A 26 2.54 -1.72 8.91
C ILE A 26 2.73 -0.50 8.01
N GLY A 27 3.73 0.35 8.29
CA GLY A 27 4.04 1.50 7.43
C GLY A 27 4.35 1.08 5.99
N ILE A 28 5.25 0.11 5.81
CA ILE A 28 5.65 -0.39 4.49
C ILE A 28 4.46 -1.04 3.75
N VAL A 29 3.66 -1.84 4.48
CA VAL A 29 2.49 -2.55 3.93
C VAL A 29 1.41 -1.59 3.42
N VAL A 30 1.19 -0.49 4.12
CA VAL A 30 0.20 0.52 3.73
C VAL A 30 0.63 1.23 2.45
N ASP A 31 1.92 1.54 2.31
CA ASP A 31 2.45 2.20 1.11
C ASP A 31 2.24 1.35 -0.15
N ASP A 32 2.47 0.05 -0.09
CA ASP A 32 2.23 -0.87 -1.22
C ASP A 32 0.77 -0.82 -1.70
N ALA A 33 -0.18 -0.84 -0.76
CA ALA A 33 -1.60 -0.79 -1.09
C ALA A 33 -2.01 0.57 -1.67
N ILE A 34 -1.46 1.67 -1.16
CA ILE A 34 -1.73 3.03 -1.65
C ILE A 34 -1.29 3.16 -3.10
N VAL A 35 -0.07 2.72 -3.44
CA VAL A 35 0.47 2.79 -4.81
C VAL A 35 -0.45 2.05 -5.81
N VAL A 36 -0.95 0.87 -5.44
CA VAL A 36 -1.86 0.12 -6.29
C VAL A 36 -3.17 0.86 -6.51
N VAL A 37 -3.80 1.35 -5.44
CA VAL A 37 -5.10 2.04 -5.52
C VAL A 37 -4.98 3.34 -6.30
N GLU A 38 -3.95 4.15 -6.04
CA GLU A 38 -3.70 5.41 -6.74
C GLU A 38 -3.50 5.20 -8.24
N ASN A 39 -2.77 4.15 -8.63
CA ASN A 39 -2.56 3.84 -10.03
C ASN A 39 -3.87 3.38 -10.72
N VAL A 40 -4.71 2.60 -10.01
CA VAL A 40 -6.04 2.23 -10.52
C VAL A 40 -6.94 3.46 -10.68
N GLU A 41 -6.96 4.37 -9.71
CA GLU A 41 -7.72 5.62 -9.81
C GLU A 41 -7.26 6.49 -10.99
N ARG A 42 -5.96 6.60 -11.20
CA ARG A 42 -5.40 7.30 -12.35
C ARG A 42 -5.88 6.71 -13.66
N ASN A 43 -5.85 5.39 -13.80
CA ASN A 43 -6.30 4.70 -15.00
C ASN A 43 -7.82 4.81 -15.21
N LEU A 44 -8.61 4.84 -14.14
CA LEU A 44 -10.04 5.14 -14.19
C LEU A 44 -10.31 6.58 -14.66
N ALA A 45 -9.53 7.56 -14.21
CA ALA A 45 -9.64 8.94 -14.63
C ALA A 45 -9.31 9.13 -16.13
N LEU A 46 -8.50 8.24 -16.71
CA LEU A 46 -8.22 8.18 -18.15
C LEU A 46 -9.38 7.56 -18.97
N GLY A 47 -10.45 7.12 -18.31
CA GLY A 47 -11.67 6.61 -18.96
C GLY A 47 -11.69 5.08 -19.17
N LEU A 48 -10.76 4.34 -18.57
CA LEU A 48 -10.77 2.88 -18.63
C LEU A 48 -11.90 2.32 -17.75
N THR A 49 -12.40 1.14 -18.11
CA THR A 49 -13.34 0.42 -17.25
C THR A 49 -12.63 -0.03 -15.95
N PRO A 50 -13.35 -0.24 -14.84
CA PRO A 50 -12.72 -0.64 -13.56
C PRO A 50 -11.83 -1.89 -13.67
N LEU A 51 -12.25 -2.86 -14.48
CA LEU A 51 -11.48 -4.08 -14.70
C LEU A 51 -10.22 -3.84 -15.55
N GLU A 52 -10.33 -3.02 -16.60
CA GLU A 52 -9.19 -2.66 -17.45
C GLU A 52 -8.21 -1.78 -16.68
N ALA A 53 -8.70 -0.81 -15.90
CA ALA A 53 -7.88 0.04 -15.05
C ALA A 53 -7.07 -0.79 -14.04
N ALA A 54 -7.71 -1.77 -13.39
CA ALA A 54 -7.03 -2.66 -12.47
C ALA A 54 -5.96 -3.54 -13.16
N ARG A 55 -6.26 -4.06 -14.35
CA ARG A 55 -5.29 -4.86 -15.13
C ARG A 55 -4.08 -4.03 -15.55
N THR A 56 -4.32 -2.89 -16.19
CA THR A 56 -3.25 -1.98 -16.63
C THR A 56 -2.39 -1.53 -15.45
N SER A 57 -3.02 -1.22 -14.31
CA SER A 57 -2.28 -0.84 -13.11
C SER A 57 -1.40 -1.98 -12.59
N MET A 58 -1.87 -3.23 -12.65
CA MET A 58 -1.04 -4.38 -12.26
C MET A 58 0.16 -4.57 -13.19
N ASP A 59 -0.03 -4.42 -14.49
CA ASP A 59 1.07 -4.52 -15.46
C ASP A 59 2.14 -3.44 -15.23
N GLU A 60 1.73 -2.25 -14.78
CA GLU A 60 2.64 -1.13 -14.51
C GLU A 60 3.39 -1.25 -13.18
N VAL A 61 2.72 -1.66 -12.09
CA VAL A 61 3.29 -1.56 -10.74
C VAL A 61 3.76 -2.89 -10.15
N SER A 62 3.30 -4.03 -10.65
CA SER A 62 3.64 -5.34 -10.06
C SER A 62 5.14 -5.62 -10.02
N ALA A 63 5.86 -5.32 -11.10
CA ALA A 63 7.30 -5.53 -11.17
C ALA A 63 8.06 -4.67 -10.15
N ALA A 64 7.62 -3.41 -9.96
CA ALA A 64 8.22 -2.51 -8.98
C ALA A 64 7.98 -2.99 -7.54
N LEU A 65 6.75 -3.41 -7.21
CA LEU A 65 6.40 -3.94 -5.89
C LEU A 65 7.20 -5.20 -5.56
N VAL A 66 7.30 -6.14 -6.51
CA VAL A 66 8.13 -7.36 -6.34
C VAL A 66 9.60 -6.98 -6.11
N ALA A 67 10.14 -6.04 -6.87
CA ALA A 67 11.52 -5.60 -6.72
C ALA A 67 11.78 -4.98 -5.34
N ILE A 68 10.88 -4.13 -4.84
CA ILE A 68 10.99 -3.51 -3.51
C ILE A 68 11.05 -4.59 -2.41
N VAL A 69 10.14 -5.56 -2.45
CA VAL A 69 10.08 -6.63 -1.45
C VAL A 69 11.31 -7.53 -1.53
N LEU A 70 11.81 -7.84 -2.74
CA LEU A 70 13.05 -8.62 -2.92
C LEU A 70 14.26 -7.90 -2.33
N VAL A 71 14.40 -6.59 -2.58
CA VAL A 71 15.48 -5.78 -2.02
C VAL A 71 15.39 -5.74 -0.50
N LEU A 72 14.19 -5.53 0.05
CA LEU A 72 13.98 -5.51 1.50
C LEU A 72 14.36 -6.85 2.14
N CYS A 73 13.92 -7.96 1.58
CA CYS A 73 14.29 -9.29 2.06
C CYS A 73 15.80 -9.52 1.95
N ALA A 74 16.44 -9.10 0.85
CA ALA A 74 17.88 -9.24 0.65
C ALA A 74 18.71 -8.48 1.69
N VAL A 75 18.28 -7.30 2.11
CA VAL A 75 18.94 -6.52 3.16
C VAL A 75 18.94 -7.25 4.51
N PHE A 76 17.95 -8.09 4.77
CA PHE A 76 17.89 -8.86 6.01
C PHE A 76 18.67 -10.19 5.96
N ILE A 77 19.12 -10.68 4.79
CA ILE A 77 19.91 -11.91 4.68
C ILE A 77 21.15 -11.90 5.62
N PRO A 78 21.95 -10.82 5.70
CA PRO A 78 23.12 -10.80 6.58
C PRO A 78 22.80 -11.02 8.05
N THR A 79 21.60 -10.65 8.51
CA THR A 79 21.22 -10.82 9.92
C THR A 79 21.11 -12.29 10.33
N PHE A 80 20.89 -13.20 9.39
CA PHE A 80 20.83 -14.63 9.66
C PHE A 80 22.18 -15.25 9.99
N PHE A 81 23.27 -14.58 9.64
CA PHE A 81 24.63 -15.04 9.96
C PHE A 81 25.10 -14.55 11.33
N LEU A 82 24.39 -13.63 11.97
CA LEU A 82 24.70 -13.17 13.32
C LEU A 82 24.47 -14.31 14.34
N THR A 83 25.45 -14.50 15.23
CA THR A 83 25.42 -15.51 16.29
C THR A 83 25.26 -14.88 17.68
N GLY A 84 24.94 -15.71 18.67
CA GLY A 84 24.74 -15.25 20.06
C GLY A 84 23.34 -14.68 20.32
N LEU A 85 23.18 -14.11 21.51
CA LEU A 85 21.90 -13.60 21.99
C LEU A 85 21.36 -12.47 21.08
N SER A 86 22.23 -11.54 20.70
CA SER A 86 21.87 -10.45 19.78
C SER A 86 21.43 -10.99 18.42
N GLY A 87 22.11 -12.04 17.92
CA GLY A 87 21.73 -12.68 16.65
C GLY A 87 20.32 -13.28 16.69
N ALA A 88 19.92 -13.89 17.80
CA ALA A 88 18.56 -14.43 17.96
C ALA A 88 17.51 -13.33 17.86
N PHE A 89 17.72 -12.18 18.49
CA PHE A 89 16.81 -11.04 18.42
C PHE A 89 16.72 -10.45 17.02
N TYR A 90 17.86 -10.22 16.36
CA TYR A 90 17.88 -9.67 15.00
C TYR A 90 17.23 -10.62 13.96
N LYS A 91 17.44 -11.93 14.10
CA LYS A 91 16.77 -12.92 13.24
C LYS A 91 15.26 -12.87 13.38
N GLN A 92 14.74 -12.80 14.60
CA GLN A 92 13.31 -12.70 14.84
C GLN A 92 12.74 -11.40 14.25
N PHE A 93 13.41 -10.28 14.44
CA PHE A 93 13.03 -8.98 13.88
C PHE A 93 13.01 -9.02 12.34
N ALA A 94 14.08 -9.51 11.73
CA ALA A 94 14.21 -9.66 10.29
C ALA A 94 13.12 -10.55 9.70
N LEU A 95 12.83 -11.69 10.33
CA LEU A 95 11.78 -12.62 9.92
C LEU A 95 10.39 -11.96 10.04
N THR A 96 10.16 -11.18 11.08
CA THR A 96 8.88 -10.49 11.28
C THR A 96 8.62 -9.50 10.15
N ILE A 97 9.59 -8.66 9.81
CA ILE A 97 9.44 -7.65 8.75
C ILE A 97 9.36 -8.32 7.38
N SER A 98 10.30 -9.20 7.07
CA SER A 98 10.32 -9.88 5.77
C SER A 98 9.06 -10.71 5.54
N GLY A 99 8.59 -11.43 6.56
CA GLY A 99 7.37 -12.21 6.48
C GLY A 99 6.12 -11.34 6.31
N ALA A 100 6.04 -10.22 7.04
CA ALA A 100 4.94 -9.27 6.90
C ALA A 100 4.90 -8.67 5.49
N THR A 101 6.06 -8.29 4.96
CA THR A 101 6.17 -7.67 3.62
C THR A 101 5.84 -8.64 2.50
N VAL A 102 6.27 -9.90 2.61
CA VAL A 102 5.91 -10.94 1.61
C VAL A 102 4.40 -11.20 1.61
N ILE A 103 3.79 -11.32 2.79
CA ILE A 103 2.33 -11.49 2.90
C ILE A 103 1.62 -10.26 2.32
N SER A 104 2.13 -9.05 2.61
CA SER A 104 1.60 -7.82 2.04
C SER A 104 1.66 -7.77 0.53
N LEU A 105 2.80 -8.15 -0.05
CA LEU A 105 2.96 -8.21 -1.50
C LEU A 105 1.89 -9.10 -2.14
N ILE A 106 1.67 -10.30 -1.58
CA ILE A 106 0.64 -11.22 -2.08
C ILE A 106 -0.75 -10.57 -2.00
N LEU A 107 -1.07 -9.91 -0.89
CA LEU A 107 -2.35 -9.23 -0.73
C LEU A 107 -2.48 -8.03 -1.65
N SER A 108 -1.42 -7.23 -1.83
CA SER A 108 -1.43 -6.08 -2.74
C SER A 108 -1.58 -6.48 -4.19
N LEU A 109 -0.99 -7.59 -4.61
CA LEU A 109 -1.11 -8.08 -5.98
C LEU A 109 -2.44 -8.82 -6.26
N THR A 110 -3.11 -9.32 -5.24
CA THR A 110 -4.35 -10.11 -5.40
C THR A 110 -5.59 -9.36 -4.93
N LEU A 111 -5.62 -8.95 -3.68
CA LEU A 111 -6.80 -8.37 -3.04
C LEU A 111 -7.02 -6.91 -3.46
N SER A 112 -5.95 -6.09 -3.54
CA SER A 112 -6.10 -4.67 -3.86
C SER A 112 -6.68 -4.43 -5.26
N PRO A 113 -6.20 -5.07 -6.34
CA PRO A 113 -6.82 -4.90 -7.66
C PRO A 113 -8.23 -5.51 -7.74
N ALA A 114 -8.49 -6.60 -7.03
CA ALA A 114 -9.83 -7.20 -7.00
C ALA A 114 -10.84 -6.28 -6.30
N LEU A 115 -10.46 -5.67 -5.18
CA LEU A 115 -11.29 -4.68 -4.49
C LEU A 115 -11.45 -3.41 -5.32
N ALA A 116 -10.39 -2.92 -5.93
CA ALA A 116 -10.44 -1.75 -6.79
C ALA A 116 -11.39 -1.97 -7.98
N ALA A 117 -11.31 -3.11 -8.66
CA ALA A 117 -12.20 -3.46 -9.78
C ALA A 117 -13.68 -3.58 -9.37
N THR A 118 -13.95 -3.94 -8.09
CA THR A 118 -15.33 -4.15 -7.61
C THR A 118 -15.93 -2.93 -6.90
N LEU A 119 -15.11 -2.18 -6.17
CA LEU A 119 -15.55 -1.06 -5.33
C LEU A 119 -15.42 0.29 -6.03
N LEU A 120 -14.39 0.49 -6.87
CA LEU A 120 -14.24 1.72 -7.63
C LEU A 120 -15.21 1.69 -8.82
N ARG A 121 -16.20 2.55 -8.79
CA ARG A 121 -17.06 2.84 -9.94
C ARG A 121 -16.33 3.83 -10.83
N ALA A 122 -16.34 3.56 -12.14
CA ALA A 122 -16.02 4.58 -13.12
C ALA A 122 -16.82 5.85 -12.80
N HIS A 123 -16.18 7.00 -12.82
CA HIS A 123 -16.83 8.31 -12.62
C HIS A 123 -17.76 8.59 -13.83
N THR A 124 -18.80 7.75 -13.98
CA THR A 124 -19.94 8.14 -14.80
C THR A 124 -20.71 9.16 -13.97
N THR A 125 -20.83 10.34 -14.51
CA THR A 125 -21.67 11.44 -14.04
C THR A 125 -23.14 11.00 -14.03
N GLU A 126 -23.52 10.05 -13.20
CA GLU A 126 -24.91 9.83 -12.87
C GLU A 126 -25.32 10.92 -11.87
N LYS A 127 -26.06 11.90 -12.38
CA LYS A 127 -26.80 12.86 -11.58
C LYS A 127 -27.68 12.12 -10.57
N CYS A 128 -27.14 11.84 -9.38
CA CYS A 128 -27.96 11.39 -8.27
C CYS A 128 -28.92 12.51 -7.87
N SER A 129 -30.21 12.22 -8.05
CA SER A 129 -31.36 13.12 -7.84
C SER A 129 -31.67 13.45 -6.39
N ASN A 130 -30.85 13.11 -5.41
CA ASN A 130 -31.11 13.40 -3.99
C ASN A 130 -30.38 14.66 -3.54
N GLY A 131 -31.15 15.70 -3.20
CA GLY A 131 -30.64 17.02 -2.83
C GLY A 131 -29.67 17.07 -1.63
N LEU A 132 -29.65 16.06 -0.77
CA LEU A 132 -28.74 15.94 0.37
C LEU A 132 -27.35 15.49 -0.08
N ILE A 133 -27.28 14.51 -0.99
CA ILE A 133 -26.04 13.98 -1.59
C ILE A 133 -25.38 15.08 -2.45
N ARG A 134 -26.19 15.86 -3.18
CA ARG A 134 -25.72 17.02 -3.95
C ARG A 134 -25.08 18.11 -3.08
N ARG A 135 -25.58 18.35 -1.85
CA ARG A 135 -24.96 19.29 -0.92
C ARG A 135 -23.64 18.77 -0.35
N MET A 136 -23.54 17.49 -0.08
CA MET A 136 -22.27 16.86 0.34
C MET A 136 -21.25 16.83 -0.80
N GLN A 137 -21.66 16.57 -2.04
CA GLN A 137 -20.80 16.64 -3.21
C GLN A 137 -20.29 18.06 -3.47
N LEU A 138 -21.13 19.08 -3.39
CA LEU A 138 -20.72 20.48 -3.54
C LEU A 138 -19.75 20.95 -2.44
N ALA A 139 -19.87 20.42 -1.22
CA ALA A 139 -18.90 20.67 -0.15
C ALA A 139 -17.57 19.92 -0.40
N GLY A 140 -17.63 18.70 -0.91
CA GLY A 140 -16.47 17.92 -1.32
C GLY A 140 -15.72 18.51 -2.50
N ASP A 141 -16.44 18.96 -3.53
CA ASP A 141 -15.87 19.60 -4.72
C ASP A 141 -15.14 20.91 -4.37
N GLY A 142 -15.71 21.71 -3.47
CA GLY A 142 -15.08 22.93 -2.97
C GLY A 142 -13.82 22.68 -2.12
N PHE A 143 -13.78 21.56 -1.41
CA PHE A 143 -12.60 21.13 -0.67
C PHE A 143 -11.51 20.58 -1.64
N ASN A 144 -11.89 19.76 -2.61
CA ASN A 144 -11.00 19.23 -3.63
C ASN A 144 -10.36 20.35 -4.48
N GLU A 145 -11.14 21.32 -4.94
CA GLU A 145 -10.58 22.48 -5.67
C GLU A 145 -9.58 23.29 -4.84
N ARG A 146 -9.81 23.44 -3.53
CA ARG A 146 -8.86 24.12 -2.64
C ARG A 146 -7.61 23.28 -2.41
N PHE A 147 -7.76 21.98 -2.27
CA PHE A 147 -6.65 21.06 -2.11
C PHE A 147 -5.79 20.98 -3.37
N ASP A 148 -6.41 20.90 -4.55
CA ASP A 148 -5.70 20.89 -5.84
C ASP A 148 -4.94 22.20 -6.08
N ARG A 149 -5.51 23.36 -5.72
CA ARG A 149 -4.80 24.63 -5.79
C ARG A 149 -3.62 24.73 -4.82
N LEU A 150 -3.77 24.13 -3.62
CA LEU A 150 -2.69 24.08 -2.63
C LEU A 150 -1.57 23.13 -3.09
N SER A 151 -1.92 21.96 -3.58
CA SER A 151 -1.03 20.93 -4.12
C SER A 151 -0.27 21.46 -5.35
N ALA A 152 -0.95 22.13 -6.29
CA ALA A 152 -0.31 22.76 -7.44
C ALA A 152 0.66 23.88 -7.04
N ARG A 153 0.34 24.69 -6.03
CA ARG A 153 1.26 25.70 -5.49
C ARG A 153 2.47 25.07 -4.82
N TYR A 154 2.29 23.97 -4.11
CA TYR A 154 3.39 23.24 -3.48
C TYR A 154 4.32 22.62 -4.53
N GLY A 155 3.76 22.00 -5.57
CA GLY A 155 4.52 21.45 -6.69
C GLY A 155 5.33 22.50 -7.44
N LEU A 156 4.75 23.68 -7.68
CA LEU A 156 5.45 24.80 -8.30
C LEU A 156 6.57 25.38 -7.43
N SER A 157 6.41 25.39 -6.09
CA SER A 157 7.46 25.87 -5.19
C SER A 157 8.65 24.93 -5.10
N LEU A 158 8.46 23.62 -5.32
CA LEU A 158 9.52 22.61 -5.33
C LEU A 158 10.31 22.60 -6.65
N ILE A 159 9.70 23.02 -7.76
CA ILE A 159 10.37 23.10 -9.07
C ILE A 159 11.22 24.37 -9.18
N HIS A 160 10.96 25.40 -8.36
CA HIS A 160 11.69 26.67 -8.37
C HIS A 160 12.89 26.76 -7.40
N ILE A 161 13.25 25.64 -6.74
CA ILE A 161 14.49 25.50 -5.97
C ILE A 161 15.48 24.65 -6.77
#